data_8600c72ed7bcedaa3bc3f1787fb2b62c
#
_entry.id   8600c72ed7bcedaa3bc3f1787fb2b62c
#
_cell.length_a   1.000
_cell.length_b   1.000
_cell.length_c   1.000
_cell.angle_alpha   90.00
_cell.angle_beta   90.00
_cell.angle_gamma   90.00
#
_symmetry.space_group_name_H-M   'P 1'
#
loop_
_entity.id
_entity.type
_entity.pdbx_description
1 polymer ?
#
loop_
_entity_poly.entity_id
_entity_poly.type
_entity_poly.pdbx_seq_one_letter_code
_entity_poly.pdbx_strand_id
1 'polypeptide(L)' 'PIPVWLPVGAEVASATGDLDARLQREGKRIELADVCIAATALVFDLVLVTRNVRHFQGVPGLVLENWFPESGGRA' A
#
# COMPACT_ATOMS: atom_id res chain seq x y z
N PRO A 1 17.06 7.48 4.79
CA PRO A 1 15.76 7.39 4.09
C PRO A 1 15.45 8.68 3.35
N ILE A 2 14.86 8.51 2.22
CA ILE A 2 14.47 9.63 1.39
C ILE A 2 13.10 10.11 1.84
N PRO A 3 12.95 11.39 2.13
CA PRO A 3 11.63 11.90 2.50
C PRO A 3 10.69 11.79 1.31
N VAL A 4 9.49 11.32 1.60
CA VAL A 4 8.46 11.15 0.59
C VAL A 4 7.31 12.08 0.91
N TRP A 5 6.95 12.92 -0.04
CA TRP A 5 5.82 13.83 0.10
C TRP A 5 4.64 13.25 -0.66
N LEU A 6 3.60 12.88 0.08
CA LEU A 6 2.39 12.32 -0.52
C LEU A 6 1.31 13.39 -0.56
N PRO A 7 0.59 13.50 -1.68
CA PRO A 7 -0.50 14.47 -1.78
C PRO A 7 -1.75 13.95 -1.05
N VAL A 8 -1.74 14.07 0.27
CA VAL A 8 -2.84 13.59 1.09
C VAL A 8 -3.90 14.67 1.17
N GLY A 9 -4.89 14.60 0.29
CA GLY A 9 -6.03 15.49 0.31
C GLY A 9 -7.29 14.73 0.67
N ALA A 10 -8.44 15.37 0.48
CA ALA A 10 -9.73 14.79 0.83
C ALA A 10 -9.97 13.46 0.11
N GLU A 11 -9.56 13.37 -1.14
CA GLU A 11 -9.77 12.16 -1.93
C GLU A 11 -8.98 10.99 -1.36
N VAL A 12 -7.73 11.22 -1.01
CA VAL A 12 -6.91 10.16 -0.42
C VAL A 12 -7.40 9.81 0.97
N ALA A 13 -7.80 10.80 1.75
CA ALA A 13 -8.31 10.55 3.10
C ALA A 13 -9.57 9.68 3.04
N SER A 14 -10.48 9.98 2.12
CA SER A 14 -11.70 9.21 1.94
C SER A 14 -11.38 7.78 1.48
N ALA A 15 -10.47 7.65 0.51
CA ALA A 15 -10.06 6.34 0.02
C ALA A 15 -9.39 5.52 1.11
N THR A 16 -8.58 6.17 1.96
CA THR A 16 -7.91 5.49 3.07
C THR A 16 -8.94 4.92 4.04
N GLY A 17 -9.94 5.73 4.41
CA GLY A 17 -10.98 5.27 5.31
C GLY A 17 -11.77 4.11 4.75
N ASP A 18 -12.15 4.21 3.48
CA ASP A 18 -12.90 3.15 2.82
C ASP A 18 -12.09 1.85 2.74
N LEU A 19 -10.82 1.98 2.38
CA LEU A 19 -9.95 0.82 2.26
C LEU A 19 -9.71 0.18 3.62
N ASP A 20 -9.46 1.01 4.64
CA ASP A 20 -9.25 0.50 5.99
C ASP A 20 -10.47 -0.28 6.48
N ALA A 21 -11.66 0.27 6.28
CA ALA A 21 -12.90 -0.40 6.69
C ALA A 21 -13.06 -1.74 5.95
N ARG A 22 -12.75 -1.75 4.65
CA ARG A 22 -12.85 -2.98 3.87
C ARG A 22 -11.88 -4.04 4.36
N LEU A 23 -10.63 -3.65 4.61
CA LEU A 23 -9.62 -4.59 5.09
C LEU A 23 -10.02 -5.16 6.44
N GLN A 24 -10.56 -4.32 7.32
CA GLN A 24 -11.03 -4.80 8.62
C GLN A 24 -12.17 -5.81 8.48
N ARG A 25 -13.10 -5.55 7.57
CA ARG A 25 -14.20 -6.48 7.32
C ARG A 25 -13.69 -7.82 6.80
N GLU A 26 -12.58 -7.81 6.06
CA GLU A 26 -11.99 -9.01 5.53
C GLU A 26 -11.01 -9.67 6.50
N GLY A 27 -10.89 -9.15 7.70
CA GLY A 27 -10.01 -9.70 8.71
C GLY A 27 -8.53 -9.46 8.46
N LYS A 28 -8.23 -8.49 7.63
CA LYS A 28 -6.84 -8.19 7.30
C LYS A 28 -6.32 -7.07 8.19
N ARG A 29 -5.13 -7.25 8.71
CA ARG A 29 -4.52 -6.27 9.61
C ARG A 29 -3.35 -5.61 8.93
N ILE A 30 -3.58 -4.37 8.50
CA ILE A 30 -2.54 -3.54 7.90
C ILE A 30 -2.55 -2.23 8.68
N GLU A 31 -1.37 -1.74 9.03
CA GLU A 31 -1.28 -0.50 9.78
C GLU A 31 -1.83 0.66 8.96
N LEU A 32 -2.43 1.62 9.66
CA LEU A 32 -3.11 2.72 8.99
C LEU A 32 -2.16 3.50 8.07
N ALA A 33 -0.90 3.65 8.46
CA ALA A 33 0.08 4.32 7.61
C ALA A 33 0.24 3.60 6.28
N ASP A 34 0.28 2.26 6.32
CA ASP A 34 0.41 1.46 5.11
C ASP A 34 -0.87 1.50 4.28
N VAL A 35 -2.03 1.54 4.95
CA VAL A 35 -3.29 1.70 4.25
C VAL A 35 -3.32 3.03 3.49
N CYS A 36 -2.80 4.09 4.10
CA CYS A 36 -2.73 5.40 3.46
C CYS A 36 -1.82 5.37 2.23
N ILE A 37 -0.69 4.69 2.34
CA ILE A 37 0.24 4.53 1.21
C ILE A 37 -0.47 3.78 0.07
N ALA A 38 -1.14 2.69 0.39
CA ALA A 38 -1.86 1.89 -0.60
C ALA A 38 -2.98 2.70 -1.25
N ALA A 39 -3.74 3.43 -0.44
CA ALA A 39 -4.83 4.24 -0.96
C ALA A 39 -4.31 5.34 -1.90
N THR A 40 -3.17 5.94 -1.55
CA THR A 40 -2.56 6.95 -2.42
C THR A 40 -2.21 6.35 -3.77
N ALA A 41 -1.60 5.16 -3.76
CA ALA A 41 -1.25 4.49 -5.01
C ALA A 41 -2.49 4.17 -5.84
N LEU A 42 -3.58 3.75 -5.18
CA LEU A 42 -4.81 3.44 -5.89
C LEU A 42 -5.47 4.69 -6.49
N VAL A 43 -5.50 5.78 -5.72
CA VAL A 43 -6.14 7.01 -6.17
C VAL A 43 -5.41 7.59 -7.39
N PHE A 44 -4.09 7.53 -7.39
CA PHE A 44 -3.29 8.11 -8.46
C PHE A 44 -2.82 7.09 -9.48
N ASP A 45 -3.31 5.85 -9.38
CA ASP A 45 -3.00 4.76 -10.32
C ASP A 45 -1.49 4.56 -10.42
N LEU A 46 -0.85 4.44 -9.27
CA LEU A 46 0.59 4.28 -9.17
C LEU A 46 0.96 2.84 -8.83
N VAL A 47 2.15 2.45 -9.24
CA VAL A 47 2.73 1.18 -8.84
C VAL A 47 3.47 1.37 -7.53
N LEU A 48 3.19 0.53 -6.54
CA LEU A 48 3.88 0.60 -5.26
C LEU A 48 5.09 -0.34 -5.31
N VAL A 49 6.27 0.25 -5.18
CA VAL A 49 7.52 -0.52 -5.14
C VAL A 49 7.91 -0.68 -3.67
N THR A 50 8.01 -1.93 -3.23
CA THR A 50 8.29 -2.19 -1.82
C THR A 50 8.96 -3.55 -1.67
N ARG A 51 9.80 -3.68 -0.64
CA ARG A 51 10.33 -4.97 -0.24
C ARG A 51 9.28 -5.81 0.47
N ASN A 52 8.28 -5.15 1.05
CA ASN A 52 7.26 -5.82 1.85
C ASN A 52 6.02 -6.12 1.01
N VAL A 53 6.22 -6.77 -0.12
CA VAL A 53 5.12 -7.10 -1.03
C VAL A 53 4.03 -7.86 -0.28
N ARG A 54 4.44 -8.80 0.56
CA ARG A 54 3.50 -9.61 1.33
C ARG A 54 2.59 -8.76 2.20
N HIS A 55 3.11 -7.66 2.71
CA HIS A 55 2.36 -6.76 3.58
C HIS A 55 1.18 -6.11 2.86
N PHE A 56 1.30 -5.92 1.55
CA PHE A 56 0.31 -5.22 0.75
C PHE A 56 -0.52 -6.14 -0.16
N GLN A 57 -0.24 -7.43 -0.15
CA GLN A 57 -0.92 -8.36 -1.06
C GLN A 57 -2.43 -8.43 -0.85
N GLY A 58 -2.88 -8.11 0.35
CA GLY A 58 -4.30 -8.12 0.65
C GLY A 58 -5.08 -6.93 0.13
N VAL A 59 -4.42 -5.94 -0.45
CA VAL A 59 -5.09 -4.73 -0.92
C VAL A 59 -5.58 -4.95 -2.34
N PRO A 60 -6.91 -4.94 -2.57
CA PRO A 60 -7.45 -5.21 -3.89
C PRO A 60 -7.11 -4.07 -4.86
N GLY A 61 -6.74 -4.45 -6.07
CA GLY A 61 -6.46 -3.49 -7.13
C GLY A 61 -5.10 -2.83 -7.09
N LEU A 62 -4.34 -3.08 -6.04
CA LEU A 62 -3.03 -2.46 -5.89
C LEU A 62 -1.99 -3.21 -6.72
N VAL A 63 -1.24 -2.45 -7.53
CA VAL A 63 -0.14 -3.03 -8.32
C VAL A 63 1.14 -2.92 -7.51
N LEU A 64 1.77 -4.06 -7.28
CA LEU A 64 2.96 -4.15 -6.45
C LEU A 64 4.14 -4.62 -7.28
N GLU A 65 5.30 -4.06 -7.00
CA GLU A 65 6.55 -4.53 -7.59
C GLU A 65 7.63 -4.56 -6.53
N ASN A 66 8.49 -5.54 -6.64
CA ASN A 66 9.65 -5.67 -5.77
C ASN A 66 10.89 -5.66 -6.65
N TRP A 67 11.56 -4.52 -6.64
CA TRP A 67 12.79 -4.36 -7.43
C TRP A 67 14.03 -4.82 -6.68
N PHE A 68 13.85 -5.20 -5.42
CA PHE A 68 14.97 -5.60 -4.58
C PHE A 68 15.21 -7.09 -4.71
N PRO A 69 16.48 -7.52 -4.78
CA PRO A 69 16.75 -8.96 -4.83
C PRO A 69 16.18 -9.63 -3.60
N GLU A 70 15.57 -10.79 -3.81
CA GLU A 70 15.08 -11.57 -2.71
C GLU A 70 16.26 -12.19 -1.98
N SER A 71 16.28 -12.01 -0.68
CA SER A 71 17.36 -12.59 0.10
C SER A 71 17.37 -14.10 0.00
N GLY A 72 16.22 -14.68 -0.16
CA GLY A 72 16.14 -16.11 -0.36
C GLY A 72 16.41 -16.48 -1.78
N GLY A 73 16.18 -15.52 -2.58
CA GLY A 73 16.48 -15.75 -3.96
C GLY A 73 17.92 -15.58 -4.17
N ARG A 74 17.97 -15.50 -3.51
CA ARG A 74 18.85 -15.60 -3.88
C ARG A 74 19.54 -15.96 -3.91
N ALA A 75 19.26 -15.81 -3.66
CA ALA A 75 20.14 -16.38 -3.94
C ALA A 75 20.87 -16.83 -4.28
#